data_ac7ed042574d8ba214be3f066c4d1045
#
_entry.id   ac7ed042574d8ba214be3f066c4d1045
#
_cell.length_a   1.000
_cell.length_b   1.000
_cell.length_c   1.000
_cell.angle_alpha   90.00
_cell.angle_beta   90.00
_cell.angle_gamma   90.00
#
_symmetry.space_group_name_H-M   'P 1'
#
loop_
_entity.id
_entity.type
_entity.pdbx_description
1 polymer ?
#
loop_
_entity_poly.entity_id
_entity_poly.type
_entity_poly.pdbx_seq_one_letter_code
_entity_poly.pdbx_strand_id
1 'polypeptide(L)'
;MKNKKISIRVVFPVVMSVSIVFCIISCMLLFSYYFSAYFQKDAIEKTGKQKNALVQSLEKEIDNMNDLTNSIYYQEIKEYDVSGREFREEMVQRLSHEADSIYAMALYDINGKELWHSEKLETMRKGQVQKMDWFRQAVKNIETIHYGQKKLLQTGKSGYIYEISRYVEYVEDGNMKSGVLLLDYYTEPVDVILQHYKNQKSAYCYLLDTDNRLLYHPFEKQIVSGLYKEKTIKTALASKNYRICRTDGERWLIERQQIGY
;
A
#
# COMPACT_ATOMS: atom_id res chain seq x y z
N MET A 1 53.66 59.23 -10.87
CA MET A 1 52.35 58.57 -11.11
C MET A 1 51.31 59.65 -11.40
N LYS A 2 50.81 59.74 -12.67
CA LYS A 2 49.78 60.71 -13.06
C LYS A 2 48.43 60.31 -12.56
N ASN A 3 47.90 61.00 -11.54
CA ASN A 3 46.52 60.87 -11.14
C ASN A 3 45.58 61.30 -12.27
N LYS A 4 45.01 60.32 -12.99
CA LYS A 4 43.95 60.59 -13.97
C LYS A 4 42.70 61.04 -13.21
N LYS A 5 42.39 62.35 -13.24
CA LYS A 5 41.11 62.87 -12.72
C LYS A 5 39.99 62.34 -13.61
N ILE A 6 39.20 61.37 -13.07
CA ILE A 6 38.02 60.80 -13.74
C ILE A 6 36.93 61.89 -13.74
N SER A 7 36.34 62.22 -14.88
CA SER A 7 35.29 63.24 -15.01
C SER A 7 34.01 62.74 -14.27
N ILE A 8 33.37 63.59 -13.48
CA ILE A 8 32.07 63.34 -12.80
C ILE A 8 31.00 62.88 -13.79
N ARG A 9 31.05 63.34 -15.04
CA ARG A 9 30.12 62.95 -16.13
C ARG A 9 30.21 61.48 -16.50
N VAL A 10 31.34 60.82 -16.20
CA VAL A 10 31.50 59.37 -16.43
C VAL A 10 31.21 58.57 -15.15
N VAL A 11 31.59 59.10 -13.98
CA VAL A 11 31.42 58.42 -12.69
C VAL A 11 29.95 58.27 -12.34
N PHE A 12 29.15 59.33 -12.52
CA PHE A 12 27.73 59.31 -12.15
C PHE A 12 26.90 58.23 -12.89
N PRO A 13 26.90 58.12 -14.22
CA PRO A 13 26.17 57.05 -14.92
C PRO A 13 26.68 55.63 -14.61
N VAL A 14 27.98 55.46 -14.37
CA VAL A 14 28.53 54.15 -13.96
C VAL A 14 28.04 53.75 -12.57
N VAL A 15 28.06 54.65 -11.58
CA VAL A 15 27.55 54.36 -10.24
C VAL A 15 26.04 54.05 -10.28
N MET A 16 25.26 54.83 -11.03
CA MET A 16 23.83 54.57 -11.21
C MET A 16 23.57 53.21 -11.87
N SER A 17 24.30 52.86 -12.90
CA SER A 17 24.16 51.54 -13.58
C SER A 17 24.51 50.38 -12.64
N VAL A 18 25.61 50.51 -11.87
CA VAL A 18 25.98 49.49 -10.88
C VAL A 18 24.91 49.34 -9.77
N SER A 19 24.35 50.45 -9.28
CA SER A 19 23.31 50.45 -8.29
C SER A 19 22.03 49.76 -8.80
N ILE A 20 21.64 50.04 -10.06
CA ILE A 20 20.46 49.40 -10.67
C ILE A 20 20.71 47.91 -10.83
N VAL A 21 21.85 47.47 -11.31
CA VAL A 21 22.21 46.05 -11.45
C VAL A 21 22.19 45.35 -10.08
N PHE A 22 22.74 45.98 -9.05
CA PHE A 22 22.72 45.45 -7.69
C PHE A 22 21.31 45.31 -7.15
N CYS A 23 20.42 46.29 -7.34
CA CYS A 23 19.01 46.20 -6.98
C CYS A 23 18.30 45.04 -7.69
N ILE A 24 18.52 44.91 -9.02
CA ILE A 24 17.92 43.81 -9.79
C ILE A 24 18.38 42.44 -9.26
N ILE A 25 19.68 42.24 -9.03
CA ILE A 25 20.21 41.01 -8.47
C ILE A 25 19.63 40.73 -7.10
N SER A 26 19.56 41.72 -6.20
CA SER A 26 18.97 41.57 -4.86
C SER A 26 17.51 41.22 -4.94
N CYS A 27 16.72 41.84 -5.80
CA CYS A 27 15.30 41.49 -6.01
C CYS A 27 15.17 40.07 -6.55
N MET A 28 15.98 39.64 -7.50
CA MET A 28 15.96 38.26 -8.02
C MET A 28 16.28 37.23 -6.94
N LEU A 29 17.26 37.49 -6.07
CA LEU A 29 17.62 36.58 -4.99
C LEU A 29 16.49 36.49 -3.97
N LEU A 30 15.91 37.61 -3.56
CA LEU A 30 14.76 37.63 -2.65
C LEU A 30 13.56 36.91 -3.26
N PHE A 31 13.22 37.21 -4.50
CA PHE A 31 12.14 36.54 -5.23
C PHE A 31 12.37 35.03 -5.30
N SER A 32 13.55 34.58 -5.68
CA SER A 32 13.91 33.16 -5.75
C SER A 32 13.78 32.48 -4.41
N TYR A 33 14.20 33.13 -3.32
CA TYR A 33 14.08 32.61 -1.95
C TYR A 33 12.61 32.44 -1.54
N TYR A 34 11.80 33.50 -1.64
CA TYR A 34 10.39 33.48 -1.27
C TYR A 34 9.58 32.51 -2.14
N PHE A 35 9.86 32.51 -3.44
CA PHE A 35 9.22 31.62 -4.41
C PHE A 35 9.50 30.15 -4.08
N SER A 36 10.78 29.81 -3.81
CA SER A 36 11.16 28.45 -3.42
C SER A 36 10.49 28.02 -2.12
N ALA A 37 10.42 28.89 -1.10
CA ALA A 37 9.77 28.62 0.17
C ALA A 37 8.25 28.40 0.00
N TYR A 38 7.60 29.25 -0.80
CA TYR A 38 6.17 29.13 -1.11
C TYR A 38 5.86 27.81 -1.81
N PHE A 39 6.60 27.45 -2.87
CA PHE A 39 6.39 26.20 -3.60
C PHE A 39 6.64 24.97 -2.74
N GLN A 40 7.63 25.00 -1.84
CA GLN A 40 7.84 23.91 -0.91
C GLN A 40 6.65 23.71 0.03
N LYS A 41 6.12 24.81 0.60
CA LYS A 41 4.95 24.77 1.48
C LYS A 41 3.72 24.24 0.75
N ASP A 42 3.45 24.74 -0.45
CA ASP A 42 2.31 24.31 -1.28
C ASP A 42 2.44 22.83 -1.66
N ALA A 43 3.64 22.38 -2.06
CA ALA A 43 3.88 20.98 -2.37
C ALA A 43 3.63 20.07 -1.15
N ILE A 44 4.12 20.43 0.04
CA ILE A 44 3.91 19.67 1.28
C ILE A 44 2.40 19.59 1.60
N GLU A 45 1.68 20.71 1.54
CA GLU A 45 0.25 20.73 1.83
C GLU A 45 -0.55 19.89 0.83
N LYS A 46 -0.25 20.02 -0.46
CA LYS A 46 -0.91 19.26 -1.52
C LYS A 46 -0.65 17.76 -1.40
N THR A 47 0.61 17.38 -1.20
CA THR A 47 0.99 15.97 -1.02
C THR A 47 0.35 15.40 0.24
N GLY A 48 0.31 16.15 1.34
CA GLY A 48 -0.36 15.72 2.57
C GLY A 48 -1.85 15.47 2.38
N LYS A 49 -2.57 16.35 1.66
CA LYS A 49 -4.00 16.12 1.33
C LYS A 49 -4.20 14.88 0.47
N GLN A 50 -3.36 14.68 -0.53
CA GLN A 50 -3.42 13.50 -1.41
C GLN A 50 -3.12 12.21 -0.63
N LYS A 51 -2.09 12.21 0.20
CA LYS A 51 -1.75 11.10 1.08
C LYS A 51 -2.93 10.73 1.99
N ASN A 52 -3.53 11.72 2.66
CA ASN A 52 -4.65 11.45 3.56
C ASN A 52 -5.86 10.84 2.82
N ALA A 53 -6.20 11.34 1.63
CA ALA A 53 -7.27 10.78 0.81
C ALA A 53 -6.95 9.33 0.38
N LEU A 54 -5.70 9.05 0.01
CA LEU A 54 -5.23 7.71 -0.32
C LEU A 54 -5.36 6.77 0.88
N VAL A 55 -4.86 7.19 2.05
CA VAL A 55 -4.92 6.42 3.30
C VAL A 55 -6.37 6.08 3.64
N GLN A 56 -7.28 7.05 3.63
CA GLN A 56 -8.71 6.82 3.88
C GLN A 56 -9.32 5.81 2.91
N SER A 57 -8.94 5.86 1.63
CA SER A 57 -9.44 4.92 0.64
C SER A 57 -8.92 3.50 0.89
N LEU A 58 -7.65 3.35 1.29
CA LEU A 58 -7.06 2.07 1.62
C LEU A 58 -7.62 1.51 2.94
N GLU A 59 -7.77 2.33 3.97
CA GLU A 59 -8.41 1.94 5.24
C GLU A 59 -9.83 1.44 5.01
N LYS A 60 -10.62 2.16 4.21
CA LYS A 60 -11.96 1.71 3.83
C LYS A 60 -11.94 0.35 3.12
N GLU A 61 -10.98 0.10 2.25
CA GLU A 61 -10.88 -1.19 1.57
C GLU A 61 -10.48 -2.33 2.53
N ILE A 62 -9.59 -2.04 3.47
CA ILE A 62 -9.24 -2.97 4.55
C ILE A 62 -10.46 -3.27 5.43
N ASP A 63 -11.25 -2.26 5.78
CA ASP A 63 -12.50 -2.43 6.54
C ASP A 63 -13.50 -3.30 5.77
N ASN A 64 -13.67 -3.08 4.46
CA ASN A 64 -14.52 -3.93 3.61
C ASN A 64 -14.07 -5.40 3.65
N MET A 65 -12.77 -5.66 3.55
CA MET A 65 -12.19 -7.02 3.63
C MET A 65 -12.44 -7.64 5.01
N ASN A 66 -12.29 -6.87 6.08
CA ASN A 66 -12.58 -7.32 7.46
C ASN A 66 -14.06 -7.65 7.63
N ASP A 67 -14.95 -6.77 7.21
CA ASP A 67 -16.39 -6.94 7.32
C ASP A 67 -16.87 -8.17 6.55
N LEU A 68 -16.34 -8.36 5.35
CA LEU A 68 -16.68 -9.53 4.55
C LEU A 68 -16.15 -10.83 5.17
N THR A 69 -14.90 -10.82 5.68
CA THR A 69 -14.34 -11.97 6.42
C THR A 69 -15.16 -12.31 7.66
N ASN A 70 -15.57 -11.28 8.41
CA ASN A 70 -16.43 -11.43 9.59
C ASN A 70 -17.81 -11.94 9.21
N SER A 71 -18.41 -11.42 8.14
CA SER A 71 -19.71 -11.83 7.65
C SER A 71 -19.71 -13.33 7.30
N ILE A 72 -18.73 -13.81 6.55
CA ILE A 72 -18.59 -15.24 6.20
C ILE A 72 -18.44 -16.10 7.46
N TYR A 73 -17.66 -15.64 8.43
CA TYR A 73 -17.52 -16.37 9.69
C TYR A 73 -18.84 -16.49 10.45
N TYR A 74 -19.54 -15.38 10.65
CA TYR A 74 -20.73 -15.36 11.50
C TYR A 74 -21.98 -15.91 10.81
N GLN A 75 -22.13 -15.74 9.50
CA GLN A 75 -23.35 -16.11 8.78
C GLN A 75 -23.27 -17.54 8.22
N GLU A 76 -22.10 -18.01 7.79
CA GLU A 76 -21.96 -19.33 7.18
C GLU A 76 -21.24 -20.33 8.10
N ILE A 77 -20.05 -20.01 8.62
CA ILE A 77 -19.22 -20.98 9.34
C ILE A 77 -19.80 -21.30 10.74
N LYS A 78 -20.34 -20.28 11.40
CA LYS A 78 -20.87 -20.42 12.76
C LYS A 78 -22.31 -20.95 12.81
N GLU A 79 -23.09 -20.68 11.76
CA GLU A 79 -24.52 -21.03 11.71
C GLU A 79 -24.76 -22.47 11.21
N TYR A 80 -23.92 -22.97 10.31
CA TYR A 80 -24.12 -24.27 9.67
C TYR A 80 -23.12 -25.31 10.17
N ASP A 81 -23.57 -26.57 10.29
CA ASP A 81 -22.67 -27.70 10.55
C ASP A 81 -21.80 -27.97 9.32
N VAL A 82 -20.48 -27.91 9.47
CA VAL A 82 -19.54 -28.02 8.33
C VAL A 82 -19.54 -29.40 7.67
N SER A 83 -20.04 -30.45 8.34
CA SER A 83 -20.26 -31.77 7.77
C SER A 83 -21.49 -31.81 6.86
N GLY A 84 -22.40 -30.85 7.04
CA GLY A 84 -23.70 -30.79 6.38
C GLY A 84 -23.62 -30.39 4.91
N ARG A 85 -24.67 -30.71 4.15
CA ARG A 85 -24.84 -30.29 2.76
C ARG A 85 -25.15 -28.79 2.68
N GLU A 86 -25.96 -28.28 3.58
CA GLU A 86 -26.36 -26.87 3.63
C GLU A 86 -25.15 -25.95 3.73
N PHE A 87 -24.20 -26.24 4.62
CA PHE A 87 -22.94 -25.49 4.72
C PHE A 87 -22.23 -25.36 3.37
N ARG A 88 -22.13 -26.47 2.61
CA ARG A 88 -21.44 -26.47 1.32
C ARG A 88 -22.18 -25.63 0.27
N GLU A 89 -23.50 -25.69 0.26
CA GLU A 89 -24.34 -24.92 -0.65
C GLU A 89 -24.23 -23.41 -0.34
N GLU A 90 -24.29 -23.02 0.94
CA GLU A 90 -24.13 -21.63 1.37
C GLU A 90 -22.73 -21.07 1.05
N MET A 91 -21.67 -21.84 1.32
CA MET A 91 -20.31 -21.40 0.99
C MET A 91 -20.10 -21.21 -0.52
N VAL A 92 -20.67 -22.08 -1.37
CA VAL A 92 -20.62 -21.90 -2.83
C VAL A 92 -21.44 -20.69 -3.27
N GLN A 93 -22.62 -20.50 -2.71
CA GLN A 93 -23.46 -19.35 -3.01
C GLN A 93 -22.78 -18.05 -2.57
N ARG A 94 -22.20 -18.03 -1.37
CA ARG A 94 -21.44 -16.88 -0.87
C ARG A 94 -20.27 -16.52 -1.76
N LEU A 95 -19.46 -17.49 -2.17
CA LEU A 95 -18.37 -17.26 -3.09
C LEU A 95 -18.85 -16.72 -4.44
N SER A 96 -19.99 -17.20 -4.92
CA SER A 96 -20.57 -16.70 -6.18
C SER A 96 -21.01 -15.23 -6.07
N HIS A 97 -21.59 -14.83 -4.94
CA HIS A 97 -21.98 -13.44 -4.69
C HIS A 97 -20.77 -12.51 -4.56
N GLU A 98 -19.67 -13.00 -3.99
CA GLU A 98 -18.45 -12.21 -3.76
C GLU A 98 -17.38 -12.44 -4.84
N ALA A 99 -17.75 -12.97 -5.99
CA ALA A 99 -16.82 -13.38 -7.05
C ALA A 99 -15.95 -12.24 -7.62
N ASP A 100 -16.35 -10.98 -7.43
CA ASP A 100 -15.59 -9.81 -7.83
C ASP A 100 -14.50 -9.43 -6.79
N SER A 101 -14.69 -9.85 -5.53
CA SER A 101 -13.78 -9.53 -4.42
C SER A 101 -12.94 -10.73 -4.00
N ILE A 102 -13.53 -11.93 -3.97
CA ILE A 102 -12.89 -13.16 -3.48
C ILE A 102 -12.57 -14.08 -4.65
N TYR A 103 -11.30 -14.44 -4.77
CA TYR A 103 -10.83 -15.44 -5.72
C TYR A 103 -11.17 -16.85 -5.26
N ALA A 104 -10.88 -17.18 -3.99
CA ALA A 104 -11.06 -18.51 -3.42
C ALA A 104 -11.20 -18.46 -1.90
N MET A 105 -11.80 -19.50 -1.33
CA MET A 105 -11.97 -19.69 0.10
C MET A 105 -11.63 -21.11 0.49
N ALA A 106 -11.13 -21.31 1.72
CA ALA A 106 -10.99 -22.64 2.34
C ALA A 106 -11.17 -22.57 3.85
N LEU A 107 -11.61 -23.68 4.41
CA LEU A 107 -11.74 -23.90 5.85
C LEU A 107 -10.90 -25.11 6.26
N TYR A 108 -10.07 -24.94 7.27
CA TYR A 108 -9.20 -25.96 7.83
C TYR A 108 -9.49 -26.16 9.31
N ASP A 109 -9.36 -27.38 9.83
CA ASP A 109 -9.35 -27.61 11.28
C ASP A 109 -8.07 -27.04 11.90
N ILE A 110 -8.04 -26.96 13.23
CA ILE A 110 -6.88 -26.47 14.00
C ILE A 110 -5.60 -27.29 13.78
N ASN A 111 -5.72 -28.49 13.25
CA ASN A 111 -4.59 -29.35 12.90
C ASN A 111 -4.18 -29.23 11.42
N GLY A 112 -4.81 -28.35 10.66
CA GLY A 112 -4.53 -28.14 9.24
C GLY A 112 -5.14 -29.20 8.31
N LYS A 113 -6.13 -30.00 8.79
CA LYS A 113 -6.94 -30.85 7.93
C LYS A 113 -7.96 -29.97 7.21
N GLU A 114 -8.04 -30.10 5.91
CA GLU A 114 -9.04 -29.42 5.10
C GLU A 114 -10.44 -29.94 5.40
N LEU A 115 -11.37 -29.03 5.67
CA LEU A 115 -12.79 -29.30 5.88
C LEU A 115 -13.61 -28.96 4.63
N TRP A 116 -13.27 -27.85 4.00
CA TRP A 116 -13.91 -27.39 2.77
C TRP A 116 -12.94 -26.45 1.99
N HIS A 117 -13.03 -26.46 0.67
CA HIS A 117 -12.37 -25.48 -0.19
C HIS A 117 -13.19 -25.23 -1.45
N SER A 118 -12.98 -24.05 -2.05
CA SER A 118 -13.53 -23.69 -3.33
C SER A 118 -12.73 -24.34 -4.49
N GLU A 119 -13.36 -24.59 -5.63
CA GLU A 119 -12.76 -25.29 -6.78
C GLU A 119 -11.47 -24.64 -7.32
N LYS A 120 -11.27 -23.34 -7.11
CA LYS A 120 -10.09 -22.62 -7.59
C LYS A 120 -8.84 -22.81 -6.72
N LEU A 121 -8.98 -23.35 -5.52
CA LEU A 121 -7.86 -23.65 -4.62
C LEU A 121 -7.34 -25.07 -4.85
N GLU A 122 -6.03 -25.21 -4.87
CA GLU A 122 -5.42 -26.55 -4.89
C GLU A 122 -5.45 -27.13 -3.46
N THR A 123 -5.85 -28.41 -3.37
CA THR A 123 -5.83 -29.14 -2.11
C THR A 123 -4.41 -29.23 -1.55
N MET A 124 -4.21 -28.75 -0.34
CA MET A 124 -2.96 -28.81 0.37
C MET A 124 -2.92 -29.97 1.36
N ARG A 125 -1.77 -30.66 1.47
CA ARG A 125 -1.60 -31.69 2.50
C ARG A 125 -1.55 -31.04 3.90
N LYS A 126 -2.14 -31.70 4.90
CA LYS A 126 -2.16 -31.25 6.30
C LYS A 126 -0.80 -30.70 6.79
N GLY A 127 0.30 -31.43 6.56
CA GLY A 127 1.63 -31.01 6.98
C GLY A 127 2.21 -29.80 6.21
N GLN A 128 1.64 -29.44 5.06
CA GLN A 128 1.98 -28.21 4.33
C GLN A 128 1.21 -27.04 4.93
N VAL A 129 -0.09 -27.18 5.17
CA VAL A 129 -0.95 -26.15 5.76
C VAL A 129 -0.38 -25.64 7.09
N GLN A 130 0.04 -26.52 7.98
CA GLN A 130 0.63 -26.18 9.28
C GLN A 130 1.92 -25.35 9.18
N LYS A 131 2.62 -25.40 8.04
CA LYS A 131 3.84 -24.63 7.80
C LYS A 131 3.58 -23.26 7.19
N MET A 132 2.37 -23.03 6.65
CA MET A 132 2.01 -21.76 6.05
C MET A 132 1.96 -20.66 7.09
N ASP A 133 2.44 -19.49 6.72
CA ASP A 133 2.53 -18.35 7.64
C ASP A 133 1.14 -17.86 8.05
N TRP A 134 0.22 -17.73 7.10
CA TRP A 134 -1.16 -17.35 7.35
C TRP A 134 -1.86 -18.27 8.36
N PHE A 135 -1.62 -19.60 8.28
CA PHE A 135 -2.22 -20.57 9.22
C PHE A 135 -1.64 -20.40 10.63
N ARG A 136 -0.32 -20.29 10.74
CA ARG A 136 0.35 -20.13 12.03
C ARG A 136 -0.01 -18.83 12.72
N GLN A 137 -0.14 -17.75 11.96
CA GLN A 137 -0.54 -16.46 12.51
C GLN A 137 -1.99 -16.49 13.01
N ALA A 138 -2.92 -17.05 12.25
CA ALA A 138 -4.32 -17.18 12.67
C ALA A 138 -4.46 -18.04 13.93
N VAL A 139 -3.71 -19.14 14.04
CA VAL A 139 -3.73 -20.00 15.25
C VAL A 139 -3.11 -19.31 16.46
N LYS A 140 -2.06 -18.49 16.25
CA LYS A 140 -1.36 -17.77 17.33
C LYS A 140 -2.16 -16.60 17.87
N ASN A 141 -2.88 -15.89 17.04
CA ASN A 141 -3.58 -14.65 17.39
C ASN A 141 -5.06 -14.77 17.00
N ILE A 142 -5.81 -15.44 17.85
CA ILE A 142 -7.20 -15.86 17.59
C ILE A 142 -8.21 -14.70 17.43
N GLU A 143 -7.89 -13.52 17.93
CA GLU A 143 -8.80 -12.36 17.94
C GLU A 143 -8.66 -11.47 16.69
N THR A 144 -7.60 -11.68 15.91
CA THR A 144 -7.26 -10.79 14.78
C THR A 144 -7.39 -11.47 13.42
N ILE A 145 -7.68 -10.66 12.42
CA ILE A 145 -7.59 -11.07 11.01
C ILE A 145 -6.16 -10.82 10.55
N HIS A 146 -5.58 -11.80 9.85
CA HIS A 146 -4.19 -11.74 9.39
C HIS A 146 -4.15 -11.55 7.89
N TYR A 147 -3.36 -10.57 7.47
CA TYR A 147 -3.07 -10.28 6.08
C TYR A 147 -1.73 -10.92 5.69
N GLY A 148 -1.80 -11.87 4.78
CA GLY A 148 -0.65 -12.56 4.24
C GLY A 148 -0.01 -11.83 3.07
N GLN A 149 0.89 -12.53 2.39
CA GLN A 149 1.64 -11.97 1.27
C GLN A 149 0.80 -11.91 -0.01
N LYS A 150 1.14 -10.93 -0.87
CA LYS A 150 0.66 -10.86 -2.23
C LYS A 150 1.18 -12.06 -3.02
N LYS A 151 0.29 -12.82 -3.64
CA LYS A 151 0.62 -13.99 -4.47
C LYS A 151 0.15 -13.82 -5.90
N LEU A 152 0.88 -14.41 -6.84
CA LEU A 152 0.47 -14.48 -8.23
C LEU A 152 -0.59 -15.57 -8.41
N LEU A 153 -1.65 -15.27 -9.17
CA LEU A 153 -2.63 -16.26 -9.57
C LEU A 153 -2.00 -17.34 -10.45
N GLN A 154 -2.18 -18.62 -10.09
CA GLN A 154 -1.58 -19.74 -10.81
C GLN A 154 -2.35 -20.13 -12.09
N THR A 155 -3.57 -19.64 -12.29
CA THR A 155 -4.50 -20.07 -13.33
C THR A 155 -4.45 -19.28 -14.64
N GLY A 156 -3.27 -18.91 -15.13
CA GLY A 156 -3.14 -18.32 -16.49
C GLY A 156 -3.77 -16.93 -16.69
N LYS A 157 -4.54 -16.41 -15.75
CA LYS A 157 -4.96 -15.01 -15.71
C LYS A 157 -3.88 -14.20 -15.01
N SER A 158 -3.43 -13.12 -15.62
CA SER A 158 -2.51 -12.18 -14.97
C SER A 158 -3.27 -11.47 -13.84
N GLY A 159 -2.93 -11.77 -12.58
CA GLY A 159 -3.54 -11.14 -11.42
C GLY A 159 -2.81 -11.56 -10.15
N TYR A 160 -3.07 -10.83 -9.09
CA TYR A 160 -2.53 -11.11 -7.77
C TYR A 160 -3.67 -11.22 -6.76
N ILE A 161 -3.40 -11.92 -5.67
CA ILE A 161 -4.28 -12.06 -4.52
C ILE A 161 -3.55 -11.69 -3.24
N TYR A 162 -4.33 -11.28 -2.23
CA TYR A 162 -3.91 -11.21 -0.83
C TYR A 162 -4.52 -12.39 -0.09
N GLU A 163 -3.70 -13.15 0.62
CA GLU A 163 -4.18 -14.17 1.56
C GLU A 163 -4.65 -13.47 2.84
N ILE A 164 -5.89 -13.72 3.22
CA ILE A 164 -6.44 -13.24 4.49
C ILE A 164 -6.87 -14.46 5.29
N SER A 165 -6.45 -14.54 6.52
CA SER A 165 -6.77 -15.66 7.39
C SER A 165 -7.29 -15.23 8.74
N ARG A 166 -8.16 -16.06 9.30
CA ARG A 166 -8.79 -15.84 10.58
C ARG A 166 -8.99 -17.14 11.34
N TYR A 167 -8.73 -17.12 12.64
CA TYR A 167 -9.22 -18.17 13.53
C TYR A 167 -10.73 -18.14 13.60
N VAL A 168 -11.37 -19.32 13.55
CA VAL A 168 -12.82 -19.50 13.59
C VAL A 168 -13.21 -20.66 14.51
N GLU A 169 -14.40 -20.57 15.09
CA GLU A 169 -15.07 -21.67 15.74
C GLU A 169 -16.18 -22.16 14.81
N TYR A 170 -16.37 -23.45 14.69
CA TYR A 170 -17.36 -24.07 13.80
C TYR A 170 -18.00 -25.29 14.48
N VAL A 171 -19.16 -25.73 13.97
CA VAL A 171 -19.83 -26.95 14.40
C VAL A 171 -19.54 -28.06 13.39
N GLU A 172 -19.14 -29.24 13.88
CA GLU A 172 -18.99 -30.46 13.08
C GLU A 172 -19.62 -31.65 13.85
N ASP A 173 -20.60 -32.29 13.24
CA ASP A 173 -21.42 -33.36 13.85
C ASP A 173 -21.98 -32.94 15.21
N GLY A 174 -22.50 -31.71 15.32
CA GLY A 174 -23.09 -31.15 16.53
C GLY A 174 -22.07 -30.74 17.62
N ASN A 175 -20.77 -30.84 17.37
CA ASN A 175 -19.73 -30.48 18.33
C ASN A 175 -19.01 -29.18 17.90
N MET A 176 -18.80 -28.28 18.86
CA MET A 176 -18.02 -27.08 18.65
C MET A 176 -16.52 -27.42 18.50
N LYS A 177 -15.90 -26.96 17.44
CA LYS A 177 -14.49 -27.16 17.15
C LYS A 177 -13.85 -25.85 16.69
N SER A 178 -12.54 -25.84 16.53
CA SER A 178 -11.76 -24.68 16.10
C SER A 178 -11.02 -24.95 14.80
N GLY A 179 -10.83 -23.88 14.03
CA GLY A 179 -10.16 -23.95 12.75
C GLY A 179 -9.66 -22.60 12.25
N VAL A 180 -9.29 -22.58 10.99
CA VAL A 180 -8.80 -21.40 10.28
C VAL A 180 -9.54 -21.25 8.95
N LEU A 181 -10.19 -20.11 8.78
CA LEU A 181 -10.72 -19.64 7.50
C LEU A 181 -9.59 -18.97 6.72
N LEU A 182 -9.42 -19.36 5.47
CA LEU A 182 -8.55 -18.70 4.48
C LEU A 182 -9.40 -18.09 3.39
N LEU A 183 -9.13 -16.84 3.06
CA LEU A 183 -9.73 -16.11 1.94
C LEU A 183 -8.61 -15.56 1.05
N ASP A 184 -8.72 -15.81 -0.24
CA ASP A 184 -7.87 -15.23 -1.26
C ASP A 184 -8.61 -14.07 -1.92
N TYR A 185 -8.24 -12.84 -1.59
CA TYR A 185 -8.82 -11.61 -2.13
C TYR A 185 -8.09 -11.16 -3.38
N TYR A 186 -8.81 -10.68 -4.40
CA TYR A 186 -8.19 -10.00 -5.53
C TYR A 186 -7.51 -8.71 -5.08
N THR A 187 -6.33 -8.42 -5.64
CA THR A 187 -5.63 -7.15 -5.36
C THR A 187 -6.22 -5.97 -6.13
N GLU A 188 -7.07 -6.23 -7.12
CA GLU A 188 -7.56 -5.21 -8.06
C GLU A 188 -8.18 -3.97 -7.39
N PRO A 189 -9.04 -4.07 -6.35
CA PRO A 189 -9.57 -2.89 -5.68
C PRO A 189 -8.47 -2.00 -5.08
N VAL A 190 -7.48 -2.58 -4.43
CA VAL A 190 -6.32 -1.87 -3.88
C VAL A 190 -5.46 -1.29 -5.01
N ASP A 191 -5.21 -2.07 -6.07
CA ASP A 191 -4.41 -1.64 -7.22
C ASP A 191 -5.08 -0.46 -7.94
N VAL A 192 -6.41 -0.41 -8.07
CA VAL A 192 -7.16 0.72 -8.65
C VAL A 192 -6.98 1.99 -7.81
N ILE A 193 -7.12 1.88 -6.49
CA ILE A 193 -6.89 3.00 -5.57
C ILE A 193 -5.47 3.56 -5.78
N LEU A 194 -4.46 2.70 -5.80
CA LEU A 194 -3.05 3.09 -5.91
C LEU A 194 -2.70 3.62 -7.31
N GLN A 195 -3.29 3.07 -8.37
CA GLN A 195 -3.08 3.54 -9.75
C GLN A 195 -3.61 4.95 -9.99
N HIS A 196 -4.65 5.38 -9.27
CA HIS A 196 -5.13 6.75 -9.35
C HIS A 196 -4.02 7.76 -9.05
N TYR A 197 -3.08 7.43 -8.19
CA TYR A 197 -1.94 8.27 -7.82
C TYR A 197 -0.71 8.11 -8.72
N LYS A 198 -0.64 7.05 -9.54
CA LYS A 198 0.42 6.84 -10.53
C LYS A 198 0.38 7.84 -11.68
N ASN A 199 -0.82 8.30 -12.07
CA ASN A 199 -1.02 9.14 -13.25
C ASN A 199 -0.62 10.62 -13.05
N GLN A 200 -0.13 10.98 -11.88
CA GLN A 200 0.40 12.32 -11.62
C GLN A 200 1.87 12.36 -12.03
N LYS A 201 2.19 13.19 -13.04
CA LYS A 201 3.51 13.29 -13.70
C LYS A 201 4.72 13.49 -12.77
N SER A 202 4.50 13.81 -11.50
CA SER A 202 5.53 14.15 -10.52
C SER A 202 5.38 13.49 -9.16
N ALA A 203 4.44 12.53 -9.01
CA ALA A 203 4.21 11.86 -7.74
C ALA A 203 3.80 10.40 -7.96
N TYR A 204 4.23 9.52 -7.07
CA TYR A 204 3.77 8.13 -7.00
C TYR A 204 3.76 7.64 -5.56
N CYS A 205 3.01 6.57 -5.31
CA CYS A 205 3.00 5.89 -4.02
C CYS A 205 3.45 4.44 -4.18
N TYR A 206 3.92 3.86 -3.09
CA TYR A 206 4.19 2.44 -2.96
C TYR A 206 3.75 1.95 -1.57
N LEU A 207 3.45 0.66 -1.46
CA LEU A 207 3.10 0.01 -0.19
C LEU A 207 4.20 -0.94 0.24
N LEU A 208 4.45 -0.96 1.54
CA LEU A 208 5.33 -1.90 2.21
C LEU A 208 4.53 -2.66 3.27
N ASP A 209 4.88 -3.93 3.49
CA ASP A 209 4.39 -4.68 4.63
C ASP A 209 5.11 -4.27 5.94
N THR A 210 4.74 -4.89 7.05
CA THR A 210 5.35 -4.66 8.36
C THR A 210 6.84 -5.02 8.41
N ASP A 211 7.28 -5.93 7.54
CA ASP A 211 8.68 -6.34 7.38
C ASP A 211 9.45 -5.47 6.38
N ASN A 212 8.82 -4.38 5.89
CA ASN A 212 9.33 -3.45 4.88
C ASN A 212 9.54 -4.10 3.50
N ARG A 213 8.83 -5.18 3.20
CA ARG A 213 8.81 -5.79 1.86
C ARG A 213 7.82 -5.04 0.98
N LEU A 214 8.13 -4.92 -0.30
CA LEU A 214 7.32 -4.20 -1.26
C LEU A 214 6.05 -4.99 -1.61
N LEU A 215 4.88 -4.44 -1.27
CA LEU A 215 3.57 -4.99 -1.61
C LEU A 215 3.05 -4.42 -2.94
N TYR A 216 3.29 -3.15 -3.19
CA TYR A 216 2.90 -2.48 -4.42
C TYR A 216 3.93 -1.43 -4.81
N HIS A 217 4.22 -1.33 -6.10
CA HIS A 217 4.98 -0.24 -6.71
C HIS A 217 4.50 0.02 -8.14
N PRO A 218 4.34 1.29 -8.56
CA PRO A 218 3.88 1.60 -9.92
C PRO A 218 4.83 1.12 -11.02
N PHE A 219 6.10 0.89 -10.67
CA PHE A 219 7.16 0.37 -11.56
C PHE A 219 7.59 -1.06 -11.20
N GLU A 220 6.70 -1.87 -10.63
CA GLU A 220 7.00 -3.23 -10.14
C GLU A 220 7.66 -4.10 -11.22
N LYS A 221 7.14 -4.09 -12.45
CA LYS A 221 7.72 -4.86 -13.57
C LYS A 221 9.15 -4.43 -13.90
N GLN A 222 9.46 -3.14 -13.81
CA GLN A 222 10.79 -2.60 -14.06
C GLN A 222 11.75 -2.90 -12.89
N ILE A 223 11.24 -2.94 -11.66
CA ILE A 223 12.03 -3.35 -10.48
C ILE A 223 12.40 -4.82 -10.60
N VAL A 224 11.45 -5.69 -10.90
CA VAL A 224 11.68 -7.14 -11.06
C VAL A 224 12.64 -7.44 -12.21
N SER A 225 12.55 -6.70 -13.33
CA SER A 225 13.47 -6.85 -14.46
C SER A 225 14.83 -6.16 -14.26
N GLY A 226 15.04 -5.49 -13.14
CA GLY A 226 16.29 -4.75 -12.84
C GLY A 226 16.46 -3.44 -13.61
N LEU A 227 15.46 -3.02 -14.40
CA LEU A 227 15.49 -1.76 -15.17
C LEU A 227 15.26 -0.52 -14.30
N TYR A 228 14.65 -0.68 -13.13
CA TYR A 228 14.42 0.38 -12.16
C TYR A 228 14.86 -0.06 -10.76
N LYS A 229 15.55 0.80 -10.04
CA LYS A 229 15.96 0.57 -8.65
C LYS A 229 15.34 1.63 -7.76
N GLU A 230 14.44 1.21 -6.89
CA GLU A 230 13.84 2.11 -5.91
C GLU A 230 14.88 2.55 -4.86
N LYS A 231 15.11 3.86 -4.78
CA LYS A 231 16.14 4.45 -3.92
C LYS A 231 15.55 5.20 -2.71
N THR A 232 14.23 5.45 -2.74
CA THR A 232 13.57 6.29 -1.72
C THR A 232 13.13 5.51 -0.49
N ILE A 233 13.00 4.18 -0.56
CA ILE A 233 12.49 3.34 0.55
C ILE A 233 13.29 3.56 1.84
N LYS A 234 14.62 3.50 1.79
CA LYS A 234 15.46 3.70 2.97
C LYS A 234 15.23 5.08 3.60
N THR A 235 15.03 6.11 2.77
CA THR A 235 14.77 7.48 3.22
C THR A 235 13.38 7.61 3.82
N ALA A 236 12.37 6.96 3.23
CA ALA A 236 11.01 6.90 3.75
C ALA A 236 10.97 6.24 5.12
N LEU A 237 11.64 5.10 5.28
CA LEU A 237 11.72 4.36 6.55
C LEU A 237 12.41 5.15 7.66
N ALA A 238 13.38 6.00 7.31
CA ALA A 238 14.09 6.85 8.27
C ALA A 238 13.34 8.14 8.64
N SER A 239 12.21 8.45 7.98
CA SER A 239 11.42 9.65 8.24
C SER A 239 10.26 9.36 9.19
N LYS A 240 9.95 10.32 10.08
CA LYS A 240 8.77 10.21 10.96
C LYS A 240 7.49 10.70 10.26
N ASN A 241 7.56 11.84 9.57
CA ASN A 241 6.41 12.45 8.88
C ASN A 241 6.71 12.64 7.39
N TYR A 242 7.62 13.55 7.08
CA TYR A 242 8.09 13.77 5.71
C TYR A 242 9.59 14.04 5.69
N ARG A 243 10.21 13.83 4.54
CA ARG A 243 11.62 14.16 4.30
C ARG A 243 11.82 14.61 2.86
N ILE A 244 12.65 15.63 2.70
CA ILE A 244 13.13 16.03 1.37
C ILE A 244 14.49 15.37 1.15
N CYS A 245 14.60 14.60 0.07
CA CYS A 245 15.86 13.99 -0.36
C CYS A 245 16.20 14.39 -1.80
N ARG A 246 17.45 14.16 -2.21
CA ARG A 246 17.90 14.33 -3.58
C ARG A 246 18.36 12.98 -4.12
N THR A 247 17.74 12.57 -5.23
CA THR A 247 18.05 11.31 -5.90
C THR A 247 18.09 11.54 -7.39
N ASP A 248 19.15 11.09 -8.07
CA ASP A 248 19.35 11.25 -9.52
C ASP A 248 19.26 12.71 -10.03
N GLY A 249 19.70 13.67 -9.20
CA GLY A 249 19.66 15.10 -9.52
C GLY A 249 18.34 15.78 -9.20
N GLU A 250 17.29 15.06 -8.94
CA GLU A 250 15.96 15.56 -8.61
C GLU A 250 15.73 15.67 -7.10
N ARG A 251 14.87 16.60 -6.69
CA ARG A 251 14.43 16.76 -5.29
C ARG A 251 13.08 16.09 -5.12
N TRP A 252 13.00 15.16 -4.16
CA TRP A 252 11.80 14.43 -3.82
C TRP A 252 11.31 14.80 -2.42
N LEU A 253 10.01 15.06 -2.31
CA LEU A 253 9.29 15.09 -1.03
C LEU A 253 8.74 13.70 -0.80
N ILE A 254 9.15 13.06 0.29
CA ILE A 254 8.70 11.72 0.68
C ILE A 254 7.88 11.86 1.96
N GLU A 255 6.65 11.38 1.94
CA GLU A 255 5.80 11.25 3.10
C GLU A 255 5.51 9.78 3.40
N ARG A 256 5.49 9.43 4.68
CA ARG A 256 5.18 8.08 5.16
C ARG A 256 3.95 8.14 6.06
N GLN A 257 3.07 7.15 5.91
CA GLN A 257 1.94 6.90 6.78
C GLN A 257 1.84 5.40 7.06
N GLN A 258 1.64 5.03 8.30
CA GLN A 258 1.26 3.67 8.66
C GLN A 258 -0.24 3.54 8.46
N ILE A 259 -0.66 2.42 7.83
CA ILE A 259 -2.04 2.05 7.58
C ILE A 259 -2.28 0.74 8.34
N GLY A 260 -3.45 0.59 8.90
CA GLY A 260 -3.86 -0.61 9.63
C GLY A 260 -3.80 -0.46 11.15
N TYR A 261 -4.34 -1.46 11.77
CA TYR A 261 -4.65 -1.59 13.18
C TYR A 261 -3.52 -2.24 13.96
#